data_ae95e0a301b5228d80b49f3b6a2d3e45
#
_entry.id   ae95e0a301b5228d80b49f3b6a2d3e45
#
_cell.length_a   1.000
_cell.length_b   1.000
_cell.length_c   1.000
_cell.angle_alpha   90.00
_cell.angle_beta   90.00
_cell.angle_gamma   90.00
#
_symmetry.space_group_name_H-M   'P 1'
#
loop_
_entity.id
_entity.type
_entity.pdbx_description
1 polymer ?
#
loop_
_entity_poly.entity_id
_entity_poly.type
_entity_poly.pdbx_seq_one_letter_code
_entity_poly.pdbx_strand_id
1 'polypeptide(L)'
;MKQLRLVRVTEHNGATMGVLCIDGSPELVTLEDAWKYNETLISCIPVGRYKLKLHRSPKFGLTYQIMDVPERSQILIHAGNTHKDTHGCILVGLQFGKLGSESAILASKSAFQKFMELMGNTPEAEIVIIDAYGGGRVH
;
A
#
# COMPACT_ATOMS: atom_id res chain seq x y z
N MET A 1 14.60 13.33 -3.73
CA MET A 1 13.27 12.83 -3.32
C MET A 1 13.26 11.31 -3.42
N LYS A 2 12.79 10.64 -2.40
CA LYS A 2 12.64 9.18 -2.42
C LYS A 2 11.65 8.75 -3.49
N GLN A 3 11.99 7.67 -4.19
CA GLN A 3 11.14 7.12 -5.24
C GLN A 3 10.67 5.72 -4.82
N LEU A 4 9.36 5.55 -4.73
CA LEU A 4 8.76 4.28 -4.40
C LEU A 4 8.05 3.72 -5.63
N ARG A 5 8.04 2.40 -5.72
CA ARG A 5 7.27 1.70 -6.75
C ARG A 5 6.53 0.55 -6.10
N LEU A 6 5.21 0.56 -6.24
CA LEU A 6 4.37 -0.54 -5.80
C LEU A 6 3.97 -1.35 -7.03
N VAL A 7 4.43 -2.59 -7.09
CA VAL A 7 4.10 -3.50 -8.17
C VAL A 7 3.06 -4.48 -7.64
N ARG A 8 1.82 -4.36 -8.09
CA ARG A 8 0.74 -5.29 -7.72
C ARG A 8 0.93 -6.56 -8.54
N VAL A 9 1.10 -7.69 -7.85
CA VAL A 9 1.46 -8.95 -8.53
C VAL A 9 0.29 -9.92 -8.65
N THR A 10 -0.71 -9.82 -7.80
CA THR A 10 -1.89 -10.70 -7.88
C THR A 10 -3.07 -10.11 -7.11
N GLU A 11 -4.26 -10.57 -7.46
CA GLU A 11 -5.48 -10.28 -6.72
C GLU A 11 -6.14 -11.62 -6.42
N HIS A 12 -6.39 -11.91 -5.15
CA HIS A 12 -6.89 -13.20 -4.71
C HIS A 12 -7.68 -13.05 -3.41
N ASN A 13 -8.86 -13.67 -3.36
CA ASN A 13 -9.71 -13.69 -2.16
C ASN A 13 -9.98 -12.30 -1.57
N GLY A 14 -10.25 -11.31 -2.44
CA GLY A 14 -10.57 -9.96 -2.00
C GLY A 14 -9.36 -9.09 -1.65
N ALA A 15 -8.15 -9.58 -1.86
CA ALA A 15 -6.92 -8.86 -1.57
C ALA A 15 -6.08 -8.65 -2.82
N THR A 16 -5.48 -7.47 -2.94
CA THR A 16 -4.47 -7.16 -3.94
C THR A 16 -3.11 -7.23 -3.25
N MET A 17 -2.23 -8.09 -3.73
CA MET A 17 -0.92 -8.29 -3.11
C MET A 17 0.18 -7.79 -4.03
N GLY A 18 1.21 -7.19 -3.44
CA GLY A 18 2.25 -6.56 -4.22
C GLY A 18 3.60 -6.50 -3.53
N VAL A 19 4.55 -5.88 -4.22
CA VAL A 19 5.91 -5.64 -3.72
C VAL A 19 6.18 -4.15 -3.76
N LEU A 20 6.70 -3.63 -2.66
CA LEU A 20 7.08 -2.22 -2.56
C LEU A 20 8.59 -2.08 -2.67
N CYS A 21 9.01 -1.37 -3.70
CA CYS A 21 10.42 -1.03 -3.92
C CYS A 21 10.66 0.41 -3.45
N ILE A 22 11.78 0.64 -2.80
CA ILE A 22 12.20 1.97 -2.38
C ILE A 22 13.56 2.24 -3.00
N ASP A 23 13.66 3.31 -3.77
CA ASP A 23 14.86 3.70 -4.51
C ASP A 23 15.45 2.52 -5.32
N GLY A 24 14.55 1.76 -5.97
CA GLY A 24 14.91 0.66 -6.85
C GLY A 24 15.14 -0.69 -6.18
N SER A 25 15.06 -0.76 -4.84
CA SER A 25 15.27 -1.99 -4.10
C SER A 25 13.94 -2.56 -3.57
N PRO A 26 13.62 -3.84 -3.82
CA PRO A 26 12.42 -4.44 -3.25
C PRO A 26 12.62 -4.65 -1.75
N GLU A 27 11.82 -3.97 -0.94
CA GLU A 27 12.01 -3.92 0.49
C GLU A 27 10.90 -4.60 1.29
N LEU A 28 9.65 -4.52 0.82
CA LEU A 28 8.50 -4.98 1.57
C LEU A 28 7.48 -5.61 0.64
N VAL A 29 6.57 -6.39 1.22
CA VAL A 29 5.36 -6.82 0.51
C VAL A 29 4.18 -5.99 0.96
N THR A 30 3.14 -5.93 0.13
CA THR A 30 1.96 -5.10 0.38
C THR A 30 0.68 -5.88 0.22
N LEU A 31 -0.37 -5.38 0.88
CA LEU A 31 -1.71 -5.89 0.70
C LEU A 31 -2.69 -4.73 0.72
N GLU A 32 -3.59 -4.73 -0.23
CA GLU A 32 -4.65 -3.74 -0.38
C GLU A 32 -5.98 -4.46 -0.62
N ASP A 33 -7.08 -3.73 -0.55
CA ASP A 33 -8.36 -4.25 -1.00
C ASP A 33 -8.30 -4.64 -2.47
N ALA A 34 -9.22 -5.49 -2.92
CA ALA A 34 -9.39 -5.80 -4.33
C ALA A 34 -9.79 -4.54 -5.10
N TRP A 35 -9.56 -4.53 -6.41
CA TRP A 35 -10.02 -3.44 -7.26
C TRP A 35 -11.54 -3.46 -7.39
N LYS A 36 -12.18 -2.37 -7.02
CA LYS A 36 -13.63 -2.19 -7.11
C LYS A 36 -13.93 -0.80 -7.68
N TYR A 37 -13.28 -0.50 -8.80
CA TYR A 37 -13.50 0.73 -9.57
C TYR A 37 -13.32 1.99 -8.72
N ASN A 38 -12.30 1.98 -7.85
CA ASN A 38 -11.96 3.10 -6.97
C ASN A 38 -13.07 3.50 -5.99
N GLU A 39 -13.98 2.59 -5.71
CA GLU A 39 -15.07 2.88 -4.78
C GLU A 39 -14.54 3.14 -3.37
N THR A 40 -15.02 4.22 -2.77
CA THR A 40 -14.56 4.67 -1.46
C THR A 40 -14.73 3.59 -0.39
N LEU A 41 -13.71 3.40 0.45
CA LEU A 41 -13.65 2.48 1.58
C LEU A 41 -13.51 0.99 1.22
N ILE A 42 -13.79 0.58 -0.02
CA ILE A 42 -13.78 -0.86 -0.35
C ILE A 42 -12.83 -1.23 -1.48
N SER A 43 -12.29 -0.26 -2.23
CA SER A 43 -11.40 -0.52 -3.36
C SER A 43 -9.98 -0.09 -3.05
N CYS A 44 -8.99 -0.81 -3.59
CA CYS A 44 -7.65 -0.24 -3.72
C CYS A 44 -7.71 0.97 -4.66
N ILE A 45 -6.71 1.84 -4.58
CA ILE A 45 -6.68 3.06 -5.39
C ILE A 45 -6.21 2.76 -6.83
N PRO A 46 -6.50 3.65 -7.79
CA PRO A 46 -6.07 3.43 -9.17
C PRO A 46 -4.55 3.35 -9.31
N VAL A 47 -4.08 2.61 -10.31
CA VAL A 47 -2.68 2.70 -10.73
C VAL A 47 -2.37 4.14 -11.13
N GLY A 48 -1.14 4.55 -10.97
CA GLY A 48 -0.74 5.91 -11.29
C GLY A 48 0.46 6.37 -10.51
N ARG A 49 0.77 7.64 -10.66
CA ARG A 49 1.87 8.32 -9.98
C ARG A 49 1.28 9.27 -8.95
N TYR A 50 1.73 9.16 -7.72
CA TYR A 50 1.21 9.97 -6.62
C TYR A 50 2.35 10.54 -5.79
N LYS A 51 2.10 11.69 -5.15
CA LYS A 51 2.97 12.25 -4.14
C LYS A 51 2.63 11.65 -2.79
N LEU A 52 3.65 11.36 -2.00
CA LEU A 52 3.51 10.98 -0.59
C LEU A 52 3.92 12.14 0.28
N LYS A 53 3.18 12.36 1.37
CA LYS A 53 3.54 13.35 2.39
C LYS A 53 3.60 12.70 3.75
N LEU A 54 4.63 13.05 4.51
CA LEU A 54 4.73 12.66 5.91
C LEU A 54 3.51 13.20 6.65
N HIS A 55 2.83 12.36 7.39
CA HIS A 55 1.51 12.68 7.96
C HIS A 55 1.37 12.07 9.35
N ARG A 56 0.82 12.84 10.29
CA ARG A 56 0.51 12.34 11.62
C ARG A 56 -0.98 11.98 11.68
N SER A 57 -1.25 10.68 11.74
CA SER A 57 -2.60 10.15 11.81
C SER A 57 -3.02 9.98 13.27
N PRO A 58 -4.25 10.36 13.64
CA PRO A 58 -4.75 10.08 15.00
C PRO A 58 -4.77 8.59 15.31
N LYS A 59 -5.06 7.75 14.32
CA LYS A 59 -5.19 6.30 14.53
C LYS A 59 -3.87 5.55 14.40
N PHE A 60 -3.02 5.94 13.43
CA PHE A 60 -1.82 5.16 13.08
C PHE A 60 -0.51 5.86 13.46
N GLY A 61 -0.56 7.06 14.02
CA GLY A 61 0.64 7.83 14.33
C GLY A 61 1.30 8.38 13.09
N LEU A 62 2.62 8.52 13.14
CA LEU A 62 3.37 9.07 12.01
C LEU A 62 3.46 8.05 10.89
N THR A 63 3.05 8.45 9.68
CA THR A 63 3.08 7.63 8.50
C THR A 63 3.15 8.50 7.24
N TYR A 64 2.84 7.95 6.09
CA TYR A 64 2.78 8.68 4.82
C TYR A 64 1.39 8.59 4.25
N GLN A 65 0.90 9.74 3.76
CA GLN A 65 -0.39 9.86 3.09
C GLN A 65 -0.14 9.97 1.59
N ILE A 66 -0.95 9.24 0.81
CA ILE A 66 -0.92 9.32 -0.65
C ILE A 66 -1.86 10.44 -1.04
N MET A 67 -1.32 11.46 -1.73
CA MET A 67 -2.02 12.70 -2.02
C MET A 67 -2.75 12.65 -3.35
N ASP A 68 -3.84 13.40 -3.41
CA ASP A 68 -4.57 13.69 -4.66
C ASP A 68 -5.03 12.44 -5.43
N VAL A 69 -5.41 11.40 -4.70
CA VAL A 69 -6.04 10.23 -5.32
C VAL A 69 -7.45 10.65 -5.75
N PRO A 70 -7.82 10.44 -7.03
CA PRO A 70 -9.15 10.84 -7.51
C PRO A 70 -10.27 10.31 -6.62
N GLU A 71 -11.13 11.21 -6.15
CA GLU A 71 -12.32 10.90 -5.36
C GLU A 71 -12.05 10.17 -4.04
N ARG A 72 -10.81 10.17 -3.57
CA ARG A 72 -10.43 9.49 -2.33
C ARG A 72 -9.69 10.45 -1.42
N SER A 73 -9.76 10.18 -0.12
CA SER A 73 -9.01 10.92 0.90
C SER A 73 -8.56 9.95 1.99
N GLN A 74 -7.61 10.39 2.80
CA GLN A 74 -7.08 9.60 3.93
C GLN A 74 -6.53 8.24 3.50
N ILE A 75 -5.87 8.18 2.35
CA ILE A 75 -5.17 6.97 1.90
C ILE A 75 -3.79 6.99 2.53
N LEU A 76 -3.56 6.06 3.44
CA LEU A 76 -2.34 6.00 4.24
C LEU A 76 -1.62 4.67 4.01
N ILE A 77 -0.37 4.61 4.43
CA ILE A 77 0.40 3.37 4.50
C ILE A 77 0.44 2.99 5.98
N HIS A 78 -0.01 1.79 6.34
CA HIS A 78 -0.02 1.38 7.73
C HIS A 78 0.12 -0.14 7.90
N ALA A 79 0.17 -0.59 9.15
CA ALA A 79 0.27 -2.02 9.47
C ALA A 79 -1.11 -2.68 9.42
N GLY A 80 -1.14 -3.95 9.10
CA GLY A 80 -2.33 -4.79 9.04
C GLY A 80 -1.98 -6.08 8.31
N ASN A 81 -2.85 -7.08 8.37
CA ASN A 81 -2.53 -8.41 7.86
C ASN A 81 -3.40 -8.85 6.70
N THR A 82 -4.69 -8.49 6.69
CA THR A 82 -5.63 -8.90 5.65
C THR A 82 -6.40 -7.70 5.12
N HIS A 83 -7.17 -7.91 4.04
CA HIS A 83 -7.98 -6.83 3.47
C HIS A 83 -9.05 -6.31 4.45
N LYS A 84 -9.34 -7.06 5.51
CA LYS A 84 -10.29 -6.63 6.54
C LYS A 84 -9.69 -5.58 7.47
N ASP A 85 -8.38 -5.38 7.41
CA ASP A 85 -7.67 -4.39 8.23
C ASP A 85 -7.51 -3.04 7.53
N THR A 86 -8.11 -2.86 6.37
CA THR A 86 -7.95 -1.64 5.59
C THR A 86 -9.23 -1.23 4.88
N HIS A 87 -9.33 0.06 4.58
CA HIS A 87 -10.42 0.65 3.81
C HIS A 87 -9.83 1.42 2.62
N GLY A 88 -9.07 0.71 1.78
CA GLY A 88 -8.42 1.29 0.61
C GLY A 88 -6.98 1.74 0.85
N CYS A 89 -6.49 1.67 2.06
CA CYS A 89 -5.10 1.99 2.39
C CYS A 89 -4.15 0.88 1.98
N ILE A 90 -2.86 1.15 2.02
CA ILE A 90 -1.82 0.19 1.68
C ILE A 90 -1.22 -0.37 2.97
N LEU A 91 -1.32 -1.69 3.13
CA LEU A 91 -0.70 -2.40 4.25
C LEU A 91 0.68 -2.92 3.83
N VAL A 92 1.63 -2.94 4.76
CA VAL A 92 2.97 -3.46 4.51
C VAL A 92 3.26 -4.66 5.38
N GLY A 93 4.04 -5.61 4.86
CA GLY A 93 4.46 -6.81 5.54
C GLY A 93 5.87 -7.22 5.12
N LEU A 94 6.43 -8.20 5.83
CA LEU A 94 7.74 -8.76 5.48
C LEU A 94 7.64 -9.94 4.54
N GLN A 95 6.51 -10.66 4.55
CA GLN A 95 6.30 -11.81 3.68
C GLN A 95 4.81 -12.04 3.43
N PHE A 96 4.51 -12.72 2.33
CA PHE A 96 3.16 -13.17 2.02
C PHE A 96 2.83 -14.40 2.87
N GLY A 97 1.54 -14.60 3.16
CA GLY A 97 1.10 -15.75 3.92
C GLY A 97 -0.41 -15.88 3.90
N LYS A 98 -0.92 -16.62 4.88
CA LYS A 98 -2.35 -16.81 5.07
C LYS A 98 -2.68 -16.75 6.56
N LEU A 99 -3.85 -16.22 6.87
CA LEU A 99 -4.44 -16.27 8.21
C LEU A 99 -5.81 -16.91 8.04
N GLY A 100 -5.94 -18.18 8.47
CA GLY A 100 -7.13 -18.96 8.15
C GLY A 100 -7.26 -19.13 6.64
N SER A 101 -8.41 -18.76 6.08
CA SER A 101 -8.66 -18.79 4.64
C SER A 101 -8.29 -17.47 3.94
N GLU A 102 -7.85 -16.46 4.69
CA GLU A 102 -7.56 -15.14 4.13
C GLU A 102 -6.14 -15.06 3.58
N SER A 103 -5.99 -14.48 2.40
CA SER A 103 -4.69 -14.04 1.90
C SER A 103 -4.17 -12.96 2.85
N ALA A 104 -2.91 -13.04 3.23
CA ALA A 104 -2.36 -12.18 4.28
C ALA A 104 -0.93 -11.77 3.98
N ILE A 105 -0.48 -10.73 4.68
CA ILE A 105 0.92 -10.40 4.84
C ILE A 105 1.27 -10.52 6.30
N LEU A 106 2.51 -10.90 6.59
CA LEU A 106 2.94 -11.25 7.93
C LEU A 106 4.00 -10.28 8.44
N ALA A 107 4.14 -10.22 9.77
CA ALA A 107 5.09 -9.33 10.44
C ALA A 107 4.88 -7.87 10.05
N SER A 108 3.62 -7.43 10.00
CA SER A 108 3.29 -6.10 9.48
C SER A 108 3.79 -4.97 10.36
N LYS A 109 3.83 -5.14 11.68
CA LYS A 109 4.35 -4.09 12.57
C LYS A 109 5.84 -3.88 12.34
N SER A 110 6.61 -4.98 12.23
CA SER A 110 8.04 -4.90 11.92
C SER A 110 8.27 -4.32 10.54
N ALA A 111 7.43 -4.67 9.58
CA ALA A 111 7.49 -4.15 8.23
C ALA A 111 7.24 -2.64 8.22
N PHE A 112 6.24 -2.18 8.96
CA PHE A 112 5.95 -0.75 9.04
C PHE A 112 7.09 0.03 9.69
N GLN A 113 7.69 -0.52 10.73
CA GLN A 113 8.87 0.07 11.37
C GLN A 113 10.01 0.18 10.36
N LYS A 114 10.29 -0.89 9.62
CA LYS A 114 11.30 -0.89 8.57
C LYS A 114 10.99 0.17 7.50
N PHE A 115 9.73 0.26 7.09
CA PHE A 115 9.31 1.26 6.10
C PHE A 115 9.62 2.67 6.59
N MET A 116 9.25 3.00 7.82
CA MET A 116 9.50 4.34 8.37
C MET A 116 10.99 4.64 8.52
N GLU A 117 11.79 3.64 8.90
CA GLU A 117 13.24 3.78 8.97
C GLU A 117 13.85 4.06 7.59
N LEU A 118 13.41 3.31 6.57
CA LEU A 118 13.89 3.51 5.20
C LEU A 118 13.49 4.87 4.66
N MET A 119 12.33 5.38 5.02
CA MET A 119 11.88 6.70 4.61
C MET A 119 12.63 7.84 5.30
N GLY A 120 13.15 7.59 6.51
CA GLY A 120 14.00 8.57 7.22
C GLY A 120 13.34 9.90 7.51
N ASN A 121 12.01 9.91 7.72
CA ASN A 121 11.22 11.11 7.96
C ASN A 121 11.32 12.15 6.84
N THR A 122 11.63 11.74 5.61
CA THR A 122 11.60 12.65 4.47
C THR A 122 10.20 13.29 4.37
N PRO A 123 10.10 14.63 4.18
CA PRO A 123 8.78 15.28 4.16
C PRO A 123 7.89 14.84 3.02
N GLU A 124 8.49 14.57 1.87
CA GLU A 124 7.77 14.18 0.66
C GLU A 124 8.53 13.10 -0.09
N ALA A 125 7.77 12.28 -0.81
CA ALA A 125 8.30 11.25 -1.70
C ALA A 125 7.32 11.05 -2.85
N GLU A 126 7.65 10.17 -3.77
CA GLU A 126 6.79 9.85 -4.89
C GLU A 126 6.59 8.34 -4.95
N ILE A 127 5.38 7.90 -5.30
CA ILE A 127 5.09 6.49 -5.51
C ILE A 127 4.44 6.29 -6.88
N VAL A 128 4.91 5.27 -7.60
CA VAL A 128 4.30 4.82 -8.84
C VAL A 128 3.68 3.45 -8.57
N ILE A 129 2.40 3.31 -8.86
CA ILE A 129 1.66 2.06 -8.66
C ILE A 129 1.36 1.46 -10.02
N ILE A 130 1.78 0.21 -10.24
CA ILE A 130 1.56 -0.51 -11.49
C ILE A 130 1.04 -1.91 -11.21
N ASP A 131 0.35 -2.48 -12.22
CA ASP A 131 -0.08 -3.88 -12.21
C ASP A 131 0.92 -4.70 -13.01
N ALA A 132 1.55 -5.70 -12.38
CA ALA A 132 2.50 -6.58 -13.07
C ALA A 132 1.82 -7.50 -14.07
N TYR A 133 0.54 -7.83 -13.82
CA TYR A 133 -0.22 -8.73 -14.69
C TYR A 133 -0.88 -8.00 -15.87
N GLY A 134 -0.48 -6.74 -16.12
CA GLY A 134 -0.86 -5.98 -17.32
C GLY A 134 -2.34 -5.61 -17.38
N GLY A 135 -2.66 -4.70 -18.20
CA GLY A 135 -3.86 -4.14 -18.82
C GLY A 135 -5.27 -4.44 -18.29
N GLY A 136 -5.46 -5.07 -17.18
CA GLY A 136 -6.81 -5.44 -16.76
C GLY A 136 -7.57 -4.35 -16.03
N ARG A 137 -6.90 -3.30 -15.59
CA ARG A 137 -7.51 -2.28 -14.72
C ARG A 137 -7.70 -0.98 -15.45
N VAL A 138 -8.93 -0.70 -15.80
CA VAL A 138 -9.33 0.52 -16.48
C VAL A 138 -9.88 1.49 -15.43
N HIS A 139 -9.42 2.72 -15.48
CA HIS A 139 -9.76 3.74 -14.50
C HIS A 139 -10.51 4.90 -15.12
#